data_5c945a59cefc507faa88599818ac01ca
#
_entry.id   5c945a59cefc507faa88599818ac01ca
#
_cell.length_a   1.000
_cell.length_b   1.000
_cell.length_c   1.000
_cell.angle_alpha   90.00
_cell.angle_beta   90.00
_cell.angle_gamma   90.00
#
_symmetry.space_group_name_H-M   'P 1'
#
loop_
_entity.id
_entity.type
_entity.pdbx_description
1 polymer ?
#
loop_
_entity_poly.entity_id
_entity_poly.type
_entity_poly.pdbx_seq_one_letter_code
_entity_poly.pdbx_strand_id
1 'polypeptide(L)'
;MKMYVYWPVIAVLFSMSAMAADLDRSSVEQRLAQADKSHPADLRRKDLTDLDLSNLDFKNADLWGSDLRRSNFSNGDLSGLNLDLSVLSKVNFKNANLSNTSIFGVHVGSANLSYANLSNSRFIGVMDKANLAHADLSHALWGADMKNQSMGLMRASLNNVDLTGANLSYANFDRALMRYANFSGANLQNAVLFGVDLSGADFTGANLSGADLTGTTLEDTNFSGADLTGTRFAGIKDKSKLKGLSSSQHLDKAIID
;
A
#
# COMPACT_ATOMS: atom_id res chain seq x y z
N MET A 1 45.24 12.75 -58.74
CA MET A 1 43.89 13.22 -58.48
C MET A 1 43.14 12.14 -57.71
N LYS A 2 43.05 12.25 -56.36
CA LYS A 2 42.39 11.25 -55.53
C LYS A 2 40.97 11.72 -55.29
N MET A 3 39.98 10.98 -55.79
CA MET A 3 38.56 11.22 -55.59
C MET A 3 38.14 10.64 -54.23
N TYR A 4 37.74 11.47 -53.30
CA TYR A 4 37.11 11.06 -52.04
C TYR A 4 35.62 10.86 -52.30
N VAL A 5 35.15 9.61 -52.17
CA VAL A 5 33.72 9.27 -52.19
C VAL A 5 33.18 9.48 -50.77
N TYR A 6 32.34 10.51 -50.57
CA TYR A 6 31.57 10.69 -49.35
C TYR A 6 30.35 9.77 -49.38
N TRP A 7 30.32 8.79 -48.48
CA TRP A 7 29.09 8.07 -48.17
C TRP A 7 28.29 8.87 -47.14
N PRO A 8 26.99 9.13 -47.36
CA PRO A 8 26.14 9.75 -46.36
C PRO A 8 25.84 8.71 -45.30
N VAL A 9 26.23 9.00 -44.04
CA VAL A 9 25.77 8.27 -42.88
C VAL A 9 24.29 8.57 -42.66
N ILE A 10 23.41 7.65 -43.07
CA ILE A 10 22.00 7.73 -42.75
C ILE A 10 21.88 7.35 -41.24
N ALA A 11 21.73 8.36 -40.41
CA ALA A 11 21.36 8.14 -39.00
C ALA A 11 19.91 7.64 -38.96
N VAL A 12 19.74 6.35 -38.78
CA VAL A 12 18.45 5.75 -38.49
C VAL A 12 18.11 6.16 -37.06
N LEU A 13 17.30 7.20 -36.92
CA LEU A 13 16.65 7.55 -35.67
C LEU A 13 15.66 6.42 -35.35
N PHE A 14 16.07 5.46 -34.50
CA PHE A 14 15.14 4.62 -33.80
C PHE A 14 14.31 5.53 -32.88
N SER A 15 13.15 5.96 -33.36
CA SER A 15 12.12 6.44 -32.48
C SER A 15 11.72 5.24 -31.60
N MET A 16 12.17 5.21 -30.35
CA MET A 16 11.50 4.43 -29.34
C MET A 16 10.07 5.01 -29.25
N SER A 17 9.15 4.42 -29.99
CA SER A 17 7.74 4.61 -29.71
C SER A 17 7.53 4.12 -28.28
N ALA A 18 7.35 5.06 -27.35
CA ALA A 18 6.73 4.72 -26.09
C ALA A 18 5.44 3.97 -26.46
N MET A 19 5.28 2.74 -26.00
CA MET A 19 4.03 2.02 -26.21
C MET A 19 2.95 2.91 -25.56
N ALA A 20 2.05 3.41 -26.37
CA ALA A 20 0.94 4.22 -25.91
C ALA A 20 -0.01 3.30 -25.12
N ALA A 21 -0.67 3.85 -24.10
CA ALA A 21 -1.73 3.15 -23.38
C ALA A 21 -2.78 2.60 -24.37
N ASP A 22 -3.36 1.44 -24.06
CA ASP A 22 -4.41 0.82 -24.90
C ASP A 22 -5.65 1.72 -25.04
N LEU A 23 -5.89 2.58 -24.08
CA LEU A 23 -7.03 3.49 -23.99
C LEU A 23 -6.53 4.89 -23.60
N ASP A 24 -7.24 5.89 -24.04
CA ASP A 24 -7.14 7.25 -23.52
C ASP A 24 -8.22 7.52 -22.46
N ARG A 25 -8.13 8.66 -21.76
CA ARG A 25 -9.11 9.06 -20.75
C ARG A 25 -10.54 9.07 -21.29
N SER A 26 -10.76 9.60 -22.47
CA SER A 26 -12.09 9.72 -23.11
C SER A 26 -12.72 8.34 -23.32
N SER A 27 -11.93 7.38 -23.78
CA SER A 27 -12.36 5.98 -23.97
C SER A 27 -12.73 5.30 -22.65
N VAL A 28 -11.96 5.59 -21.57
CA VAL A 28 -12.27 5.08 -20.23
C VAL A 28 -13.58 5.71 -19.72
N GLU A 29 -13.74 7.02 -19.81
CA GLU A 29 -14.96 7.73 -19.41
C GLU A 29 -16.20 7.21 -20.14
N GLN A 30 -16.08 6.98 -21.45
CA GLN A 30 -17.19 6.42 -22.24
C GLN A 30 -17.59 5.00 -21.77
N ARG A 31 -16.62 4.15 -21.45
CA ARG A 31 -16.87 2.81 -20.92
C ARG A 31 -17.53 2.86 -19.53
N LEU A 32 -17.05 3.73 -18.65
CA LEU A 32 -17.61 3.91 -17.32
C LEU A 32 -19.04 4.45 -17.37
N ALA A 33 -19.34 5.39 -18.28
CA ALA A 33 -20.68 5.94 -18.44
C ALA A 33 -21.74 4.92 -18.92
N GLN A 34 -21.29 3.84 -19.57
CA GLN A 34 -22.16 2.75 -20.06
C GLN A 34 -22.21 1.57 -19.10
N ALA A 35 -21.42 1.57 -18.03
CA ALA A 35 -21.26 0.46 -17.13
C ALA A 35 -22.32 0.44 -16.02
N ASP A 36 -22.75 -0.76 -15.67
CA ASP A 36 -23.56 -1.06 -14.49
C ASP A 36 -23.03 -2.34 -13.79
N LYS A 37 -23.67 -2.77 -12.71
CA LYS A 37 -23.28 -3.98 -11.98
C LYS A 37 -23.36 -5.26 -12.81
N SER A 38 -24.24 -5.31 -13.79
CA SER A 38 -24.47 -6.48 -14.65
C SER A 38 -23.51 -6.49 -15.85
N HIS A 39 -23.09 -5.30 -16.27
CA HIS A 39 -22.22 -5.06 -17.42
C HIS A 39 -21.12 -4.07 -17.02
N PRO A 40 -20.10 -4.53 -16.27
CA PRO A 40 -19.01 -3.65 -15.84
C PRO A 40 -18.17 -3.16 -17.03
N ALA A 41 -17.60 -1.97 -16.90
CA ALA A 41 -16.64 -1.48 -17.87
C ALA A 41 -15.43 -2.43 -17.92
N ASP A 42 -15.26 -3.12 -19.05
CA ASP A 42 -14.14 -4.05 -19.24
C ASP A 42 -12.85 -3.27 -19.49
N LEU A 43 -12.06 -3.13 -18.41
CA LEU A 43 -10.73 -2.54 -18.40
C LEU A 43 -9.66 -3.58 -18.05
N ARG A 44 -10.02 -4.88 -18.02
CA ARG A 44 -9.12 -5.97 -17.65
C ARG A 44 -7.92 -6.07 -18.58
N ARG A 45 -6.73 -6.26 -17.98
CA ARG A 45 -5.47 -6.47 -18.70
C ARG A 45 -5.14 -5.34 -19.70
N LYS A 46 -5.73 -4.16 -19.52
CA LYS A 46 -5.43 -2.99 -20.35
C LYS A 46 -4.19 -2.28 -19.87
N ASP A 47 -3.45 -1.75 -20.81
CA ASP A 47 -2.42 -0.74 -20.52
C ASP A 47 -3.11 0.62 -20.36
N LEU A 48 -3.13 1.11 -19.12
CA LEU A 48 -3.67 2.40 -18.72
C LEU A 48 -2.55 3.27 -18.11
N THR A 49 -1.29 2.99 -18.46
CA THR A 49 -0.13 3.68 -17.88
C THR A 49 -0.13 5.16 -18.24
N ASP A 50 0.37 5.98 -17.29
CA ASP A 50 0.56 7.43 -17.45
C ASP A 50 -0.72 8.24 -17.73
N LEU A 51 -1.92 7.65 -17.55
CA LEU A 51 -3.19 8.34 -17.76
C LEU A 51 -3.60 9.19 -16.57
N ASP A 52 -4.20 10.34 -16.82
CA ASP A 52 -4.97 11.07 -15.82
C ASP A 52 -6.42 10.56 -15.79
N LEU A 53 -6.72 9.74 -14.80
CA LEU A 53 -8.03 9.14 -14.54
C LEU A 53 -8.62 9.64 -13.21
N SER A 54 -8.20 10.84 -12.79
CA SER A 54 -8.66 11.47 -11.55
C SER A 54 -10.14 11.83 -11.59
N ASN A 55 -10.76 11.82 -10.40
CA ASN A 55 -12.17 12.20 -10.18
C ASN A 55 -13.20 11.33 -10.92
N LEU A 56 -12.85 10.10 -11.32
CA LEU A 56 -13.77 9.18 -12.00
C LEU A 56 -14.36 8.17 -11.00
N ASP A 57 -15.58 7.72 -11.30
CA ASP A 57 -16.26 6.64 -10.57
C ASP A 57 -16.01 5.30 -11.28
N PHE A 58 -15.22 4.42 -10.64
CA PHE A 58 -14.86 3.10 -11.15
C PHE A 58 -15.65 1.96 -10.50
N LYS A 59 -16.66 2.23 -9.66
CA LYS A 59 -17.39 1.18 -8.91
C LYS A 59 -17.97 0.07 -9.79
N ASN A 60 -18.28 0.37 -11.04
CA ASN A 60 -18.74 -0.60 -12.02
C ASN A 60 -17.66 -0.90 -13.08
N ALA A 61 -16.39 -0.82 -12.75
CA ALA A 61 -15.28 -1.22 -13.64
C ALA A 61 -14.71 -2.59 -13.24
N ASP A 62 -14.10 -3.25 -14.19
CA ASP A 62 -13.25 -4.42 -13.95
C ASP A 62 -11.83 -4.08 -14.40
N LEU A 63 -10.93 -3.89 -13.41
CA LEU A 63 -9.53 -3.52 -13.61
C LEU A 63 -8.56 -4.69 -13.36
N TRP A 64 -9.07 -5.92 -13.25
CA TRP A 64 -8.26 -7.09 -12.96
C TRP A 64 -7.09 -7.25 -13.94
N GLY A 65 -5.87 -7.39 -13.41
CA GLY A 65 -4.67 -7.61 -14.20
C GLY A 65 -4.22 -6.45 -15.07
N SER A 66 -4.76 -5.23 -14.89
CA SER A 66 -4.42 -4.04 -15.69
C SER A 66 -3.08 -3.45 -15.28
N ASP A 67 -2.43 -2.78 -16.21
CA ASP A 67 -1.23 -1.98 -15.94
C ASP A 67 -1.64 -0.52 -15.71
N LEU A 68 -1.55 -0.08 -14.45
CA LEU A 68 -1.94 1.26 -14.00
C LEU A 68 -0.72 2.10 -13.57
N ARG A 69 0.47 1.67 -13.95
CA ARG A 69 1.70 2.35 -13.51
C ARG A 69 1.70 3.82 -13.85
N ARG A 70 2.05 4.66 -12.87
CA ARG A 70 2.17 6.12 -12.97
C ARG A 70 0.88 6.85 -13.34
N SER A 71 -0.27 6.15 -13.38
CA SER A 71 -1.56 6.78 -13.64
C SER A 71 -2.06 7.53 -12.42
N ASN A 72 -2.90 8.51 -12.66
CA ASN A 72 -3.52 9.35 -11.63
C ASN A 72 -4.99 8.95 -11.43
N PHE A 73 -5.30 8.33 -10.28
CA PHE A 73 -6.65 7.98 -9.83
C PHE A 73 -7.08 8.84 -8.62
N SER A 74 -6.44 9.99 -8.41
CA SER A 74 -6.74 10.82 -7.25
C SER A 74 -8.21 11.25 -7.23
N ASN A 75 -8.80 11.26 -6.02
CA ASN A 75 -10.21 11.55 -5.76
C ASN A 75 -11.19 10.58 -6.49
N GLY A 76 -10.73 9.48 -7.05
CA GLY A 76 -11.58 8.49 -7.74
C GLY A 76 -12.29 7.56 -6.74
N ASP A 77 -13.41 6.99 -7.16
CA ASP A 77 -14.09 5.95 -6.39
C ASP A 77 -13.84 4.57 -7.01
N LEU A 78 -12.99 3.78 -6.35
CA LEU A 78 -12.63 2.42 -6.73
C LEU A 78 -13.16 1.40 -5.71
N SER A 79 -14.12 1.81 -4.85
CA SER A 79 -14.60 0.96 -3.76
C SER A 79 -15.16 -0.38 -4.23
N GLY A 80 -14.79 -1.44 -3.53
CA GLY A 80 -15.25 -2.80 -3.81
C GLY A 80 -14.62 -3.47 -5.02
N LEU A 81 -13.68 -2.82 -5.72
CA LEU A 81 -13.05 -3.41 -6.90
C LEU A 81 -12.11 -4.56 -6.58
N ASN A 82 -11.98 -5.44 -7.55
CA ASN A 82 -10.90 -6.42 -7.62
C ASN A 82 -9.74 -5.85 -8.47
N LEU A 83 -8.63 -5.50 -7.81
CA LEU A 83 -7.39 -5.03 -8.43
C LEU A 83 -6.30 -6.12 -8.42
N ASP A 84 -6.69 -7.38 -8.22
CA ASP A 84 -5.73 -8.48 -8.14
C ASP A 84 -4.93 -8.60 -9.45
N LEU A 85 -3.65 -8.92 -9.30
CA LEU A 85 -2.69 -9.07 -10.40
C LEU A 85 -2.44 -7.82 -11.25
N SER A 86 -2.99 -6.66 -10.87
CA SER A 86 -2.70 -5.39 -11.53
C SER A 86 -1.30 -4.87 -11.17
N VAL A 87 -0.74 -4.01 -12.01
CA VAL A 87 0.55 -3.36 -11.72
C VAL A 87 0.29 -1.91 -11.33
N LEU A 88 0.57 -1.57 -10.06
CA LEU A 88 0.19 -0.32 -9.41
C LEU A 88 1.40 0.54 -8.99
N SER A 89 2.59 0.25 -9.51
CA SER A 89 3.80 0.97 -9.09
C SER A 89 3.72 2.45 -9.48
N LYS A 90 4.00 3.33 -8.49
CA LYS A 90 3.98 4.79 -8.63
C LYS A 90 2.61 5.38 -9.04
N VAL A 91 1.52 4.63 -8.87
CA VAL A 91 0.17 5.14 -9.09
C VAL A 91 -0.16 6.24 -8.06
N ASN A 92 -0.96 7.22 -8.46
CA ASN A 92 -1.47 8.24 -7.56
C ASN A 92 -2.93 7.96 -7.20
N PHE A 93 -3.16 7.49 -5.95
CA PHE A 93 -4.48 7.27 -5.35
C PHE A 93 -4.80 8.29 -4.25
N LYS A 94 -4.16 9.45 -4.26
CA LYS A 94 -4.40 10.47 -3.24
C LYS A 94 -5.90 10.79 -3.13
N ASN A 95 -6.47 10.77 -1.90
CA ASN A 95 -7.89 10.96 -1.61
C ASN A 95 -8.84 9.96 -2.29
N ALA A 96 -8.36 8.88 -2.92
CA ALA A 96 -9.24 7.92 -3.58
C ALA A 96 -9.98 7.06 -2.56
N ASN A 97 -11.16 6.59 -2.92
CA ASN A 97 -11.89 5.58 -2.17
C ASN A 97 -11.54 4.17 -2.70
N LEU A 98 -10.78 3.43 -1.92
CA LEU A 98 -10.35 2.06 -2.15
C LEU A 98 -10.93 1.11 -1.08
N SER A 99 -12.01 1.52 -0.40
CA SER A 99 -12.63 0.69 0.64
C SER A 99 -13.16 -0.62 0.07
N ASN A 100 -13.05 -1.70 0.84
CA ASN A 100 -13.50 -3.04 0.45
C ASN A 100 -12.85 -3.61 -0.83
N THR A 101 -11.73 -3.05 -1.30
CA THR A 101 -11.00 -3.58 -2.47
C THR A 101 -10.25 -4.86 -2.15
N SER A 102 -10.08 -5.72 -3.16
CA SER A 102 -9.10 -6.81 -3.15
C SER A 102 -7.88 -6.41 -3.97
N ILE A 103 -6.68 -6.55 -3.37
CA ILE A 103 -5.40 -6.16 -3.98
C ILE A 103 -4.39 -7.27 -3.70
N PHE A 104 -4.44 -8.35 -4.49
CA PHE A 104 -3.65 -9.56 -4.28
C PHE A 104 -2.63 -9.78 -5.39
N GLY A 105 -1.39 -10.14 -5.00
CA GLY A 105 -0.33 -10.47 -5.96
C GLY A 105 0.22 -9.27 -6.72
N VAL A 106 0.21 -8.06 -6.10
CA VAL A 106 0.48 -6.79 -6.78
C VAL A 106 1.76 -6.12 -6.29
N HIS A 107 2.32 -5.30 -7.15
CA HIS A 107 3.37 -4.34 -6.83
C HIS A 107 2.79 -2.92 -6.79
N VAL A 108 2.76 -2.31 -5.60
CA VAL A 108 2.24 -0.95 -5.35
C VAL A 108 3.38 -0.01 -4.89
N GLY A 109 4.63 -0.43 -5.07
CA GLY A 109 5.79 0.30 -4.56
C GLY A 109 5.86 1.75 -5.00
N SER A 110 6.17 2.65 -4.07
CA SER A 110 6.25 4.09 -4.26
C SER A 110 4.95 4.76 -4.76
N ALA A 111 3.79 4.12 -4.57
CA ALA A 111 2.49 4.73 -4.84
C ALA A 111 2.16 5.83 -3.82
N ASN A 112 1.34 6.78 -4.24
CA ASN A 112 0.79 7.80 -3.35
C ASN A 112 -0.65 7.45 -2.98
N LEU A 113 -0.88 7.00 -1.75
CA LEU A 113 -2.18 6.67 -1.17
C LEU A 113 -2.53 7.62 -0.01
N SER A 114 -1.87 8.79 0.06
CA SER A 114 -2.13 9.74 1.15
C SER A 114 -3.61 10.18 1.16
N TYR A 115 -4.22 10.17 2.35
CA TYR A 115 -5.64 10.47 2.56
C TYR A 115 -6.61 9.51 1.85
N ALA A 116 -6.17 8.38 1.30
CA ALA A 116 -7.05 7.40 0.68
C ALA A 116 -7.84 6.63 1.74
N ASN A 117 -9.04 6.20 1.38
CA ASN A 117 -9.82 5.28 2.18
C ASN A 117 -9.55 3.83 1.72
N LEU A 118 -8.86 3.06 2.54
CA LEU A 118 -8.54 1.64 2.33
C LEU A 118 -9.24 0.76 3.38
N SER A 119 -10.28 1.29 4.06
CA SER A 119 -10.98 0.54 5.12
C SER A 119 -11.56 -0.77 4.58
N ASN A 120 -11.49 -1.83 5.39
CA ASN A 120 -11.95 -3.17 5.03
C ASN A 120 -11.30 -3.75 3.75
N SER A 121 -10.24 -3.16 3.22
CA SER A 121 -9.53 -3.69 2.06
C SER A 121 -8.73 -4.94 2.42
N ARG A 122 -8.44 -5.75 1.40
CA ARG A 122 -7.53 -6.90 1.50
C ARG A 122 -6.31 -6.63 0.65
N PHE A 123 -5.12 -6.79 1.22
CA PHE A 123 -3.85 -6.61 0.51
C PHE A 123 -2.86 -7.73 0.81
N ILE A 124 -2.30 -8.31 -0.23
CA ILE A 124 -1.10 -9.16 -0.16
C ILE A 124 -0.23 -8.83 -1.37
N GLY A 125 0.96 -8.30 -1.12
CA GLY A 125 1.86 -7.87 -2.19
C GLY A 125 2.99 -7.00 -1.65
N VAL A 126 3.60 -6.21 -2.52
CA VAL A 126 4.71 -5.33 -2.17
C VAL A 126 4.29 -3.87 -2.31
N MET A 127 4.27 -3.15 -1.18
CA MET A 127 3.90 -1.72 -1.09
C MET A 127 5.05 -0.89 -0.51
N ASP A 128 6.26 -1.37 -0.63
CA ASP A 128 7.43 -0.72 -0.06
C ASP A 128 7.57 0.72 -0.55
N LYS A 129 7.94 1.64 0.36
CA LYS A 129 8.12 3.07 0.11
C LYS A 129 6.86 3.81 -0.37
N ALA A 130 5.67 3.23 -0.24
CA ALA A 130 4.44 3.94 -0.54
C ALA A 130 4.15 5.01 0.53
N ASN A 131 3.41 6.05 0.12
CA ASN A 131 2.92 7.09 1.02
C ASN A 131 1.44 6.80 1.36
N LEU A 132 1.16 6.42 2.61
CA LEU A 132 -0.16 6.19 3.20
C LEU A 132 -0.45 7.22 4.31
N ALA A 133 0.26 8.35 4.34
CA ALA A 133 0.04 9.37 5.36
C ALA A 133 -1.44 9.81 5.40
N HIS A 134 -2.02 9.80 6.61
CA HIS A 134 -3.43 10.12 6.87
C HIS A 134 -4.46 9.23 6.14
N ALA A 135 -4.06 8.08 5.61
CA ALA A 135 -5.00 7.13 5.01
C ALA A 135 -5.85 6.44 6.09
N ASP A 136 -7.06 6.02 5.72
CA ASP A 136 -7.90 5.17 6.55
C ASP A 136 -7.74 3.70 6.14
N LEU A 137 -7.09 2.91 7.01
CA LEU A 137 -6.91 1.47 6.89
C LEU A 137 -7.69 0.73 7.99
N SER A 138 -8.70 1.36 8.58
CA SER A 138 -9.48 0.72 9.64
C SER A 138 -10.08 -0.60 9.16
N HIS A 139 -9.99 -1.64 9.98
CA HIS A 139 -10.45 -2.99 9.64
C HIS A 139 -9.80 -3.62 8.39
N ALA A 140 -8.71 -3.08 7.87
CA ALA A 140 -7.99 -3.67 6.74
C ALA A 140 -7.45 -5.08 7.06
N LEU A 141 -7.52 -5.99 6.10
CA LEU A 141 -7.11 -7.39 6.23
C LEU A 141 -5.84 -7.63 5.41
N TRP A 142 -4.69 -7.18 5.93
CA TRP A 142 -3.39 -7.22 5.26
C TRP A 142 -2.41 -8.23 5.90
N GLY A 143 -2.94 -9.12 6.74
CA GLY A 143 -2.18 -10.21 7.35
C GLY A 143 -1.84 -11.32 6.36
N ALA A 144 -0.88 -12.18 6.75
CA ALA A 144 -0.44 -13.30 5.92
C ALA A 144 -1.58 -14.27 5.60
N ASP A 145 -1.62 -14.78 4.38
CA ASP A 145 -2.55 -15.85 4.00
C ASP A 145 -2.06 -17.20 4.55
N MET A 146 -2.59 -17.58 5.71
CA MET A 146 -2.23 -18.83 6.38
C MET A 146 -2.90 -20.07 5.77
N LYS A 147 -3.83 -19.92 4.84
CA LYS A 147 -4.57 -21.02 4.22
C LYS A 147 -3.90 -21.53 2.94
N ASN A 148 -3.21 -20.65 2.18
CA ASN A 148 -2.62 -20.96 0.89
C ASN A 148 -1.09 -21.02 0.94
N GLN A 149 -0.53 -21.85 1.83
CA GLN A 149 0.92 -21.91 2.07
C GLN A 149 1.69 -22.79 1.07
N SER A 150 1.04 -23.42 0.11
CA SER A 150 1.70 -24.28 -0.89
C SER A 150 2.74 -23.54 -1.75
N MET A 151 2.64 -22.22 -1.85
CA MET A 151 3.58 -21.35 -2.57
C MET A 151 4.51 -20.53 -1.64
N GLY A 152 4.61 -20.92 -0.38
CA GLY A 152 5.32 -20.17 0.66
C GLY A 152 4.42 -19.16 1.37
N LEU A 153 4.97 -18.52 2.43
CA LEU A 153 4.20 -17.56 3.22
C LEU A 153 3.96 -16.28 2.40
N MET A 154 2.76 -16.14 1.86
CA MET A 154 2.32 -14.92 1.19
C MET A 154 1.92 -13.89 2.24
N ARG A 155 2.60 -12.76 2.26
CA ARG A 155 2.41 -11.67 3.24
C ARG A 155 2.61 -10.31 2.61
N ALA A 156 2.04 -9.28 3.22
CA ALA A 156 2.26 -7.90 2.82
C ALA A 156 3.69 -7.45 3.16
N SER A 157 4.34 -6.75 2.22
CA SER A 157 5.59 -6.03 2.44
C SER A 157 5.32 -4.52 2.36
N LEU A 158 5.60 -3.81 3.47
CA LEU A 158 5.38 -2.38 3.68
C LEU A 158 6.66 -1.74 4.25
N ASN A 159 7.83 -2.16 3.80
CA ASN A 159 9.07 -1.60 4.30
C ASN A 159 9.22 -0.13 3.88
N ASN A 160 9.68 0.72 4.80
CA ASN A 160 9.86 2.16 4.58
C ASN A 160 8.56 2.88 4.15
N VAL A 161 7.40 2.35 4.49
CA VAL A 161 6.11 2.98 4.21
C VAL A 161 5.91 4.18 5.14
N ASP A 162 5.28 5.24 4.63
CA ASP A 162 4.83 6.37 5.45
C ASP A 162 3.36 6.18 5.83
N LEU A 163 3.09 5.95 7.11
CA LEU A 163 1.78 5.81 7.74
C LEU A 163 1.53 6.93 8.76
N THR A 164 2.23 8.07 8.63
CA THR A 164 2.08 9.20 9.53
C THR A 164 0.62 9.62 9.65
N GLY A 165 0.08 9.63 10.87
CA GLY A 165 -1.30 10.03 11.15
C GLY A 165 -2.39 9.15 10.54
N ALA A 166 -2.04 7.97 9.99
CA ALA A 166 -3.01 7.05 9.40
C ALA A 166 -3.89 6.38 10.47
N ASN A 167 -5.10 6.00 10.10
CA ASN A 167 -6.00 5.21 10.94
C ASN A 167 -5.88 3.73 10.60
N LEU A 168 -5.28 2.94 11.48
CA LEU A 168 -5.13 1.48 11.36
C LEU A 168 -5.93 0.75 12.46
N SER A 169 -6.93 1.41 13.04
CA SER A 169 -7.70 0.79 14.12
C SER A 169 -8.36 -0.52 13.66
N TYR A 170 -8.26 -1.57 14.49
CA TYR A 170 -8.78 -2.91 14.21
C TYR A 170 -8.21 -3.55 12.92
N ALA A 171 -7.18 -3.01 12.30
CA ALA A 171 -6.56 -3.62 11.13
C ALA A 171 -5.74 -4.85 11.51
N ASN A 172 -5.66 -5.81 10.61
CA ASN A 172 -4.87 -7.03 10.76
C ASN A 172 -3.67 -7.00 9.79
N PHE A 173 -2.46 -6.98 10.36
CA PHE A 173 -1.18 -7.06 9.67
C PHE A 173 -0.37 -8.30 10.07
N ASP A 174 -1.03 -9.37 10.54
CA ASP A 174 -0.34 -10.59 11.00
C ASP A 174 0.81 -10.98 10.07
N ARG A 175 2.02 -11.09 10.62
CA ARG A 175 3.27 -11.47 9.94
C ARG A 175 3.70 -10.60 8.75
N ALA A 176 3.19 -9.39 8.59
CA ALA A 176 3.66 -8.45 7.56
C ALA A 176 5.13 -8.04 7.78
N LEU A 177 5.75 -7.50 6.75
CA LEU A 177 7.06 -6.84 6.83
C LEU A 177 6.86 -5.34 6.84
N MET A 178 7.28 -4.66 7.91
CA MET A 178 7.08 -3.22 8.11
C MET A 178 8.35 -2.55 8.67
N ARG A 179 9.51 -2.99 8.19
CA ARG A 179 10.79 -2.42 8.62
C ARG A 179 10.87 -0.96 8.26
N TYR A 180 11.34 -0.15 9.20
CA TYR A 180 11.50 1.31 9.00
C TYR A 180 10.20 2.02 8.59
N ALA A 181 9.03 1.43 8.86
CA ALA A 181 7.75 2.09 8.64
C ALA A 181 7.58 3.25 9.63
N ASN A 182 7.00 4.35 9.14
CA ASN A 182 6.72 5.54 9.95
C ASN A 182 5.25 5.54 10.37
N PHE A 183 4.98 5.28 11.66
CA PHE A 183 3.65 5.33 12.28
C PHE A 183 3.45 6.56 13.18
N SER A 184 4.26 7.62 13.00
CA SER A 184 4.19 8.78 13.88
C SER A 184 2.78 9.36 13.93
N GLY A 185 2.19 9.46 15.12
CA GLY A 185 0.82 9.93 15.34
C GLY A 185 -0.28 9.07 14.77
N ALA A 186 0.02 7.85 14.29
CA ALA A 186 -0.99 6.94 13.75
C ALA A 186 -1.89 6.34 14.85
N ASN A 187 -3.13 5.99 14.49
CA ASN A 187 -4.05 5.27 15.35
C ASN A 187 -4.03 3.77 15.04
N LEU A 188 -3.43 2.98 15.93
CA LEU A 188 -3.38 1.51 15.85
C LEU A 188 -4.23 0.84 16.95
N GLN A 189 -5.26 1.51 17.44
CA GLN A 189 -6.12 0.96 18.49
C GLN A 189 -6.66 -0.42 18.08
N ASN A 190 -6.42 -1.44 18.95
CA ASN A 190 -6.83 -2.83 18.72
C ASN A 190 -6.31 -3.45 17.40
N ALA A 191 -5.25 -2.92 16.79
CA ALA A 191 -4.63 -3.52 15.62
C ALA A 191 -3.93 -4.85 15.97
N VAL A 192 -3.96 -5.81 15.05
CA VAL A 192 -3.23 -7.07 15.15
C VAL A 192 -1.93 -6.97 14.39
N LEU A 193 -0.81 -6.94 15.13
CA LEU A 193 0.54 -6.87 14.62
C LEU A 193 1.35 -8.14 14.95
N PHE A 194 0.67 -9.26 15.21
CA PHE A 194 1.31 -10.50 15.62
C PHE A 194 2.41 -10.94 14.64
N GLY A 195 3.62 -11.15 15.15
CA GLY A 195 4.75 -11.64 14.35
C GLY A 195 5.22 -10.71 13.23
N VAL A 196 4.84 -9.44 13.24
CA VAL A 196 5.31 -8.41 12.27
C VAL A 196 6.78 -8.10 12.50
N ASP A 197 7.53 -7.87 11.44
CA ASP A 197 8.87 -7.30 11.53
C ASP A 197 8.77 -5.76 11.48
N LEU A 198 8.96 -5.14 12.66
CA LEU A 198 8.88 -3.70 12.89
C LEU A 198 10.27 -3.09 13.16
N SER A 199 11.35 -3.79 12.82
CA SER A 199 12.71 -3.30 13.08
C SER A 199 12.90 -1.88 12.51
N GLY A 200 13.34 -0.96 13.36
CA GLY A 200 13.54 0.45 13.01
C GLY A 200 12.27 1.26 12.78
N ALA A 201 11.09 0.73 13.04
CA ALA A 201 9.83 1.46 12.89
C ALA A 201 9.70 2.61 13.90
N ASP A 202 9.00 3.68 13.54
CA ASP A 202 8.76 4.85 14.37
C ASP A 202 7.28 4.97 14.79
N PHE A 203 6.97 4.75 16.07
CA PHE A 203 5.65 4.92 16.67
C PHE A 203 5.55 6.21 17.51
N THR A 204 6.35 7.22 17.22
CA THR A 204 6.34 8.48 17.99
C THR A 204 4.91 9.05 18.06
N GLY A 205 4.37 9.16 19.29
CA GLY A 205 3.02 9.69 19.53
C GLY A 205 1.87 8.86 18.98
N ALA A 206 2.09 7.62 18.56
CA ALA A 206 1.05 6.73 18.05
C ALA A 206 0.14 6.23 19.18
N ASN A 207 -1.14 5.96 18.87
CA ASN A 207 -2.06 5.26 19.75
C ASN A 207 -2.02 3.75 19.49
N LEU A 208 -1.39 2.99 20.39
CA LEU A 208 -1.30 1.53 20.34
C LEU A 208 -2.25 0.84 21.34
N SER A 209 -3.22 1.57 21.90
CA SER A 209 -4.08 1.01 22.95
C SER A 209 -4.79 -0.26 22.49
N GLY A 210 -4.59 -1.35 23.25
CA GLY A 210 -5.14 -2.68 22.96
C GLY A 210 -4.51 -3.39 21.76
N ALA A 211 -3.48 -2.84 21.11
CA ALA A 211 -2.80 -3.48 20.00
C ALA A 211 -2.05 -4.75 20.43
N ASP A 212 -1.99 -5.75 19.56
CA ASP A 212 -1.27 -7.00 19.79
C ASP A 212 0.07 -7.01 19.02
N LEU A 213 1.17 -6.79 19.74
CA LEU A 213 2.55 -6.86 19.24
C LEU A 213 3.24 -8.17 19.64
N THR A 214 2.48 -9.22 19.97
CA THR A 214 3.04 -10.52 20.37
C THR A 214 3.94 -11.09 19.25
N GLY A 215 5.14 -11.52 19.61
CA GLY A 215 6.09 -12.15 18.69
C GLY A 215 6.67 -11.24 17.60
N THR A 216 6.47 -9.92 17.69
CA THR A 216 7.06 -8.95 16.76
C THR A 216 8.58 -8.85 16.90
N THR A 217 9.25 -8.48 15.81
CA THR A 217 10.64 -8.03 15.87
C THR A 217 10.65 -6.51 16.01
N LEU A 218 11.23 -6.00 17.12
CA LEU A 218 11.18 -4.60 17.52
C LEU A 218 12.58 -3.98 17.65
N GLU A 219 13.59 -4.51 16.99
CA GLU A 219 14.94 -3.98 17.07
C GLU A 219 14.97 -2.51 16.59
N ASP A 220 15.53 -1.61 17.40
CA ASP A 220 15.60 -0.17 17.13
C ASP A 220 14.24 0.56 16.96
N THR A 221 13.13 -0.07 17.30
CA THR A 221 11.79 0.55 17.23
C THR A 221 11.66 1.68 18.26
N ASN A 222 11.04 2.80 17.87
CA ASN A 222 10.85 3.99 18.69
C ASN A 222 9.39 4.13 19.17
N PHE A 223 9.15 4.15 20.49
CA PHE A 223 7.85 4.32 21.15
C PHE A 223 7.70 5.66 21.88
N SER A 224 8.51 6.67 21.57
CA SER A 224 8.48 7.96 22.25
C SER A 224 7.07 8.58 22.22
N GLY A 225 6.46 8.82 23.37
CA GLY A 225 5.14 9.43 23.50
C GLY A 225 3.97 8.57 23.03
N ALA A 226 4.20 7.31 22.59
CA ALA A 226 3.14 6.40 22.19
C ALA A 226 2.24 6.01 23.39
N ASP A 227 0.93 5.87 23.16
CA ASP A 227 0.00 5.32 24.16
C ASP A 227 0.00 3.80 24.09
N LEU A 228 0.46 3.16 25.17
CA LEU A 228 0.63 1.71 25.31
C LEU A 228 -0.47 1.06 26.19
N THR A 229 -1.59 1.72 26.44
CA THR A 229 -2.67 1.21 27.26
C THR A 229 -3.14 -0.15 26.77
N GLY A 230 -2.91 -1.23 27.54
CA GLY A 230 -3.33 -2.59 27.20
C GLY A 230 -2.64 -3.19 25.98
N THR A 231 -1.60 -2.55 25.45
CA THR A 231 -0.76 -3.09 24.36
C THR A 231 -0.08 -4.38 24.84
N ARG A 232 -0.10 -5.43 24.02
CA ARG A 232 0.54 -6.72 24.32
C ARG A 232 1.94 -6.79 23.71
N PHE A 233 2.94 -7.12 24.54
CA PHE A 233 4.34 -7.26 24.17
C PHE A 233 4.89 -8.67 24.52
N ALA A 234 4.13 -9.72 24.34
CA ALA A 234 4.59 -11.05 24.67
C ALA A 234 5.70 -11.55 23.72
N GLY A 235 6.70 -12.23 24.27
CA GLY A 235 7.78 -12.86 23.49
C GLY A 235 8.88 -11.90 23.01
N ILE A 236 8.98 -10.68 23.54
CA ILE A 236 10.04 -9.75 23.21
C ILE A 236 11.32 -10.13 23.95
N LYS A 237 12.34 -10.53 23.23
CA LYS A 237 13.61 -11.06 23.78
C LYS A 237 14.50 -10.01 24.45
N ASP A 238 14.53 -8.79 23.92
CA ASP A 238 15.42 -7.74 24.41
C ASP A 238 14.76 -6.36 24.38
N LYS A 239 14.27 -5.94 25.53
CA LYS A 239 13.61 -4.63 25.71
C LYS A 239 14.61 -3.46 25.71
N SER A 240 15.91 -3.73 25.92
CA SER A 240 16.94 -2.67 25.98
C SER A 240 17.15 -2.00 24.63
N LYS A 241 16.77 -2.66 23.54
CA LYS A 241 16.86 -2.13 22.16
C LYS A 241 15.67 -1.28 21.76
N LEU A 242 14.63 -1.21 22.59
CA LEU A 242 13.46 -0.37 22.33
C LEU A 242 13.74 1.07 22.73
N LYS A 243 13.53 2.01 21.78
CA LYS A 243 13.75 3.44 22.03
C LYS A 243 12.46 4.06 22.58
N GLY A 244 12.61 5.05 23.45
CA GLY A 244 11.52 5.90 23.89
C GLY A 244 10.47 5.26 24.81
N LEU A 245 10.67 4.00 25.30
CA LEU A 245 9.72 3.38 26.24
C LEU A 245 9.52 4.20 27.52
N SER A 246 10.58 4.80 28.05
CA SER A 246 10.51 5.62 29.27
C SER A 246 9.69 6.92 29.08
N SER A 247 9.49 7.35 27.85
CA SER A 247 8.68 8.51 27.49
C SER A 247 7.32 8.14 26.87
N SER A 248 7.02 6.84 26.75
CA SER A 248 5.70 6.39 26.34
C SER A 248 4.65 6.63 27.43
N GLN A 249 3.38 6.70 27.03
CA GLN A 249 2.26 6.85 27.93
C GLN A 249 1.74 5.48 28.36
N HIS A 250 1.31 5.34 29.61
CA HIS A 250 0.64 4.15 30.15
C HIS A 250 1.42 2.83 29.98
N LEU A 251 2.76 2.87 30.02
CA LEU A 251 3.61 1.67 29.97
C LEU A 251 3.25 0.70 31.10
N ASP A 252 2.83 1.23 32.27
CA ASP A 252 2.37 0.46 33.44
C ASP A 252 1.09 -0.35 33.17
N LYS A 253 0.33 0.01 32.14
CA LYS A 253 -0.87 -0.69 31.69
C LYS A 253 -0.63 -1.63 30.51
N ALA A 254 0.56 -1.66 29.96
CA ALA A 254 0.94 -2.61 28.90
C ALA A 254 1.05 -4.02 29.48
N ILE A 255 0.71 -5.03 28.67
CA ILE A 255 0.80 -6.45 29.02
C ILE A 255 2.15 -6.96 28.52
N ILE A 256 3.09 -7.13 29.45
CA ILE A 256 4.48 -7.50 29.14
C ILE A 256 4.77 -8.83 29.86
N ASP A 257 4.75 -9.94 29.10
CA ASP A 257 5.05 -11.28 29.60
C ASP A 257 6.56 -11.58 29.50
#